data_4e1a82a0981683bf9b8e4a375f7160ca
#
_entry.id   4e1a82a0981683bf9b8e4a375f7160ca
#
_cell.length_a   1.000
_cell.length_b   1.000
_cell.length_c   1.000
_cell.angle_alpha   90.00
_cell.angle_beta   90.00
_cell.angle_gamma   90.00
#
_symmetry.space_group_name_H-M   'P 1'
#
loop_
_entity.id
_entity.type
_entity.pdbx_description
1 polymer ?
#
loop_
_entity_poly.entity_id
_entity_poly.type
_entity_poly.pdbx_seq_one_letter_code
_entity_poly.pdbx_strand_id
1 'polypeptide(L)'
;MNDEKEPVATSVQNQIEEELSKAFHLLCDSFPEPMALCHRSHRVIAVNPAADKYGRIVGSNCAKDCPALKAGLCRQALMVKKGKATWCHLPDGGNGHPSTSYWIPDTGHPDYYFHFGIGITIDYAKNPTEE
;
A
#
# COMPACT_ATOMS: atom_id res chain seq x y z
N MET A 1 10.26 -22.65 -21.18
CA MET A 1 10.23 -22.12 -20.88
C MET A 1 10.28 -21.61 -20.42
N ASN A 2 10.11 -21.53 -19.84
CA ASN A 2 10.09 -20.96 -19.16
C ASN A 2 10.19 -20.46 -18.57
N ASP A 3 10.27 -20.46 -18.20
CA ASP A 3 10.32 -19.91 -17.53
C ASP A 3 10.85 -19.35 -17.19
N GLU A 4 11.11 -19.15 -17.16
CA GLU A 4 11.65 -18.53 -16.91
C GLU A 4 12.08 -17.61 -17.07
N LYS A 5 11.97 -17.32 -17.16
CA LYS A 5 12.15 -16.16 -17.45
C LYS A 5 12.00 -15.16 -16.52
N GLU A 6 11.11 -14.84 -15.97
CA GLU A 6 11.18 -13.93 -14.89
C GLU A 6 11.57 -14.68 -13.69
N PRO A 7 12.16 -14.05 -12.70
CA PRO A 7 12.52 -14.73 -11.49
C PRO A 7 11.25 -15.30 -10.91
N VAL A 8 11.19 -16.57 -10.88
CA VAL A 8 10.07 -17.25 -10.27
C VAL A 8 10.20 -17.11 -8.78
N ALA A 9 9.14 -16.67 -8.12
CA ALA A 9 9.14 -16.60 -6.68
C ALA A 9 9.38 -18.00 -6.12
N THR A 10 10.26 -18.10 -5.14
CA THR A 10 10.52 -19.38 -4.50
C THR A 10 9.27 -19.85 -3.77
N SER A 11 9.19 -21.13 -3.44
CA SER A 11 8.06 -21.61 -2.67
C SER A 11 8.02 -20.96 -1.29
N VAL A 12 9.18 -20.60 -0.73
CA VAL A 12 9.24 -19.86 0.53
C VAL A 12 8.65 -18.47 0.34
N GLN A 13 9.03 -17.77 -0.72
CA GLN A 13 8.50 -16.43 -1.00
C GLN A 13 7.00 -16.47 -1.24
N ASN A 14 6.53 -17.45 -1.99
CA ASN A 14 5.09 -17.61 -2.24
C ASN A 14 4.34 -17.84 -0.94
N GLN A 15 4.91 -18.64 -0.05
CA GLN A 15 4.30 -18.93 1.23
C GLN A 15 4.22 -17.70 2.10
N ILE A 16 5.29 -16.91 2.13
CA ILE A 16 5.31 -15.66 2.87
C ILE A 16 4.22 -14.72 2.36
N GLU A 17 4.13 -14.56 1.04
CA GLU A 17 3.14 -13.66 0.45
C GLU A 17 1.72 -14.13 0.73
N GLU A 18 1.50 -15.43 0.69
CA GLU A 18 0.20 -15.99 1.00
C GLU A 18 -0.19 -15.71 2.45
N GLU A 19 0.74 -15.92 3.37
CA GLU A 19 0.48 -15.68 4.79
C GLU A 19 0.26 -14.19 5.08
N LEU A 20 1.07 -13.33 4.48
CA LEU A 20 0.92 -11.89 4.66
C LEU A 20 -0.39 -11.39 4.08
N SER A 21 -0.78 -11.92 2.91
CA SER A 21 -2.05 -11.55 2.29
C SER A 21 -3.23 -11.94 3.16
N LYS A 22 -3.17 -13.12 3.75
CA LYS A 22 -4.24 -13.59 4.62
C LYS A 22 -4.37 -12.70 5.85
N ALA A 23 -3.23 -12.40 6.48
CA ALA A 23 -3.22 -11.51 7.64
C ALA A 23 -3.71 -10.10 7.27
N PHE A 24 -3.27 -9.61 6.12
CA PHE A 24 -3.69 -8.31 5.62
C PHE A 24 -5.21 -8.23 5.48
N HIS A 25 -5.81 -9.22 4.83
CA HIS A 25 -7.26 -9.22 4.63
C HIS A 25 -8.04 -9.32 5.93
N LEU A 26 -7.53 -10.12 6.87
CA LEU A 26 -8.17 -10.24 8.17
C LEU A 26 -8.20 -8.91 8.93
N LEU A 27 -7.13 -8.13 8.81
CA LEU A 27 -6.99 -6.90 9.59
C LEU A 27 -7.44 -5.65 8.84
N CYS A 28 -7.38 -5.66 7.53
CA CYS A 28 -7.47 -4.41 6.76
C CYS A 28 -8.66 -4.32 5.83
N ASP A 29 -9.40 -5.40 5.59
CA ASP A 29 -10.49 -5.33 4.62
C ASP A 29 -11.60 -4.38 5.03
N SER A 30 -11.79 -4.17 6.33
CA SER A 30 -12.82 -3.25 6.81
C SER A 30 -12.32 -1.82 6.95
N PHE A 31 -11.04 -1.57 6.69
CA PHE A 31 -10.53 -0.20 6.76
C PHE A 31 -11.18 0.62 5.65
N PRO A 32 -11.72 1.80 5.96
CA PRO A 32 -12.58 2.51 5.01
C PRO A 32 -11.83 3.22 3.88
N GLU A 33 -10.52 3.33 3.96
CA GLU A 33 -9.74 3.99 2.92
C GLU A 33 -8.81 3.01 2.22
N PRO A 34 -8.28 3.37 1.03
CA PRO A 34 -7.41 2.46 0.29
C PRO A 34 -6.17 2.05 1.07
N MET A 35 -5.90 0.75 1.08
CA MET A 35 -4.78 0.18 1.78
C MET A 35 -4.23 -0.98 0.97
N ALA A 36 -2.92 -1.04 0.81
CA ALA A 36 -2.26 -2.06 0.00
C ALA A 36 -1.08 -2.66 0.74
N LEU A 37 -0.85 -3.94 0.50
CA LEU A 37 0.35 -4.65 0.92
C LEU A 37 1.23 -4.77 -0.31
N CYS A 38 2.47 -4.35 -0.22
CA CYS A 38 3.37 -4.28 -1.36
C CYS A 38 4.72 -4.89 -1.05
N HIS A 39 5.41 -5.34 -2.11
CA HIS A 39 6.80 -5.74 -2.03
C HIS A 39 7.68 -4.51 -2.36
N ARG A 40 8.91 -4.49 -1.85
CA ARG A 40 9.81 -3.36 -2.05
C ARG A 40 10.11 -3.07 -3.52
N SER A 41 9.80 -4.00 -4.41
CA SER A 41 9.90 -3.79 -5.86
C SER A 41 8.73 -2.97 -6.41
N HIS A 42 7.83 -2.50 -5.56
CA HIS A 42 6.59 -1.78 -5.90
C HIS A 42 5.49 -2.71 -6.41
N ARG A 43 5.69 -4.03 -6.33
CA ARG A 43 4.67 -4.97 -6.75
C ARG A 43 3.57 -5.05 -5.70
N VAL A 44 2.33 -4.88 -6.12
CA VAL A 44 1.17 -4.92 -5.23
C VAL A 44 0.77 -6.36 -4.97
N ILE A 45 0.77 -6.76 -3.70
CA ILE A 45 0.51 -8.14 -3.28
C ILE A 45 -0.96 -8.33 -2.92
N ALA A 46 -1.53 -7.36 -2.20
CA ALA A 46 -2.92 -7.44 -1.75
C ALA A 46 -3.46 -6.04 -1.59
N VAL A 47 -4.78 -5.90 -1.77
CA VAL A 47 -5.48 -4.63 -1.60
C VAL A 47 -6.76 -4.88 -0.83
N ASN A 48 -7.18 -3.89 -0.03
CA ASN A 48 -8.49 -3.99 0.62
C ASN A 48 -9.59 -3.54 -0.37
N PRO A 49 -10.86 -3.78 -0.04
CA PRO A 49 -11.93 -3.39 -0.96
C PRO A 49 -11.93 -1.91 -1.32
N ALA A 50 -11.58 -1.02 -0.38
CA ALA A 50 -11.51 0.40 -0.68
C ALA A 50 -10.43 0.70 -1.71
N ALA A 51 -9.28 0.03 -1.65
CA ALA A 51 -8.20 0.22 -2.61
C ALA A 51 -8.59 -0.33 -3.98
N ASP A 52 -9.26 -1.47 -4.02
CA ASP A 52 -9.74 -2.04 -5.26
C ASP A 52 -10.70 -1.06 -5.95
N LYS A 53 -11.61 -0.49 -5.19
CA LYS A 53 -12.56 0.51 -5.69
C LYS A 53 -11.84 1.76 -6.18
N TYR A 54 -10.73 2.11 -5.54
CA TYR A 54 -9.94 3.28 -5.90
C TYR A 54 -9.08 3.05 -7.14
N GLY A 55 -8.98 1.79 -7.61
CA GLY A 55 -8.26 1.45 -8.83
C GLY A 55 -6.95 0.73 -8.65
N ARG A 56 -6.61 0.31 -7.42
CA ARG A 56 -5.42 -0.47 -7.18
C ARG A 56 -5.63 -1.90 -7.63
N ILE A 57 -4.62 -2.47 -8.26
CA ILE A 57 -4.73 -3.81 -8.86
C ILE A 57 -3.62 -4.71 -8.34
N VAL A 58 -4.01 -5.87 -7.80
CA VAL A 58 -3.05 -6.88 -7.35
C VAL A 58 -2.20 -7.32 -8.54
N GLY A 59 -0.91 -7.46 -8.32
CA GLY A 59 0.03 -7.85 -9.37
C GLY A 59 0.59 -6.69 -10.17
N SER A 60 0.00 -5.49 -10.03
CA SER A 60 0.52 -4.33 -10.73
C SER A 60 1.77 -3.79 -10.05
N ASN A 61 2.48 -2.93 -10.76
CA ASN A 61 3.65 -2.26 -10.22
C ASN A 61 3.31 -0.80 -10.00
N CYS A 62 3.19 -0.39 -8.74
CA CYS A 62 2.73 0.95 -8.43
C CYS A 62 3.72 2.04 -8.84
N ALA A 63 4.98 1.68 -9.09
CA ALA A 63 5.96 2.66 -9.56
C ALA A 63 5.61 3.19 -10.94
N LYS A 64 4.88 2.42 -11.74
CA LYS A 64 4.54 2.84 -13.10
C LYS A 64 3.34 3.78 -13.13
N ASP A 65 2.39 3.57 -12.23
CA ASP A 65 1.11 4.26 -12.32
C ASP A 65 0.77 5.12 -11.12
N CYS A 66 1.62 5.15 -10.10
CA CYS A 66 1.31 5.85 -8.86
C CYS A 66 1.44 7.37 -9.04
N PRO A 67 0.36 8.13 -8.92
CA PRO A 67 0.46 9.60 -9.03
C PRO A 67 1.38 10.22 -7.99
N ALA A 68 1.43 9.63 -6.78
CA ALA A 68 2.28 10.16 -5.72
C ALA A 68 3.75 10.03 -6.09
N LEU A 69 4.14 8.92 -6.72
CA LEU A 69 5.52 8.75 -7.17
C LEU A 69 5.87 9.74 -8.25
N LYS A 70 4.97 9.93 -9.21
CA LYS A 70 5.18 10.87 -10.30
C LYS A 70 5.31 12.31 -9.79
N ALA A 71 4.59 12.63 -8.74
CA ALA A 71 4.64 13.97 -8.14
C ALA A 71 5.78 14.14 -7.14
N GLY A 72 6.62 13.11 -6.94
CA GLY A 72 7.72 13.19 -5.99
C GLY A 72 7.29 13.06 -4.55
N LEU A 73 6.10 12.56 -4.29
CA LEU A 73 5.53 12.47 -2.94
C LEU A 73 5.68 11.08 -2.32
N CYS A 74 6.11 10.09 -3.11
CA CYS A 74 6.28 8.73 -2.61
C CYS A 74 7.51 8.65 -1.71
N ARG A 75 7.35 8.05 -0.53
CA ARG A 75 8.42 7.90 0.44
C ARG A 75 8.88 6.46 0.61
N GLN A 76 8.53 5.58 -0.34
CA GLN A 76 8.89 4.17 -0.26
C GLN A 76 10.42 3.98 -0.17
N ALA A 77 11.18 4.68 -0.99
CA ALA A 77 12.63 4.56 -0.98
C ALA A 77 13.22 4.99 0.35
N LEU A 78 12.66 6.04 0.94
CA LEU A 78 13.11 6.51 2.25
C LEU A 78 12.81 5.48 3.33
N MET A 79 11.64 4.85 3.26
CA MET A 79 11.28 3.77 4.20
C MET A 79 12.27 2.61 4.09
N VAL A 80 12.59 2.18 2.87
CA VAL A 80 13.55 1.09 2.65
C VAL A 80 14.92 1.46 3.22
N LYS A 81 15.37 2.68 2.94
CA LYS A 81 16.69 3.13 3.40
C LYS A 81 16.76 3.19 4.92
N LYS A 82 15.72 3.66 5.58
CA LYS A 82 15.73 3.83 7.02
C LYS A 82 15.29 2.59 7.80
N GLY A 83 14.59 1.68 7.13
CA GLY A 83 14.07 0.48 7.79
C GLY A 83 12.96 0.76 8.78
N LYS A 84 12.26 1.88 8.64
CA LYS A 84 11.14 2.23 9.53
C LYS A 84 10.13 3.07 8.77
N ALA A 85 8.96 3.24 9.38
CA ALA A 85 7.84 3.93 8.76
C ALA A 85 8.19 5.36 8.38
N THR A 86 7.67 5.77 7.23
CA THR A 86 7.74 7.15 6.79
C THR A 86 6.35 7.60 6.35
N TRP A 87 6.20 8.90 6.20
CA TRP A 87 4.89 9.43 5.81
C TRP A 87 5.08 10.73 5.03
N CYS A 88 4.01 11.13 4.35
CA CYS A 88 3.94 12.39 3.65
C CYS A 88 2.59 13.03 3.97
N HIS A 89 2.61 14.22 4.55
CA HIS A 89 1.40 14.93 4.93
C HIS A 89 1.13 16.06 3.94
N LEU A 90 -0.12 16.12 3.46
CA LEU A 90 -0.57 17.20 2.58
C LEU A 90 -1.73 17.90 3.25
N PRO A 91 -1.54 19.17 3.65
CA PRO A 91 -2.62 19.91 4.35
C PRO A 91 -3.89 20.04 3.53
N ASP A 92 -3.77 20.10 2.20
CA ASP A 92 -4.94 20.20 1.33
C ASP A 92 -5.33 18.87 0.71
N GLY A 93 -4.38 17.95 0.61
CA GLY A 93 -4.63 16.60 0.12
C GLY A 93 -5.13 16.50 -1.31
N GLY A 94 -5.22 17.62 -2.03
CA GLY A 94 -5.71 17.60 -3.41
C GLY A 94 -7.22 17.44 -3.54
N ASN A 95 -7.93 17.25 -2.44
CA ASN A 95 -9.38 17.06 -2.45
C ASN A 95 -10.08 17.96 -1.44
N GLY A 96 -9.39 18.97 -0.96
CA GLY A 96 -9.99 19.98 -0.10
C GLY A 96 -9.91 19.70 1.39
N HIS A 97 -9.25 18.61 1.79
CA HIS A 97 -9.05 18.33 3.21
C HIS A 97 -7.69 17.65 3.41
N PRO A 98 -7.17 17.66 4.64
CA PRO A 98 -5.85 17.11 4.91
C PRO A 98 -5.78 15.60 4.64
N SER A 99 -4.63 15.15 4.16
CA SER A 99 -4.37 13.73 4.02
C SER A 99 -2.93 13.42 4.42
N THR A 100 -2.70 12.20 4.90
CA THR A 100 -1.36 11.73 5.24
C THR A 100 -1.23 10.32 4.71
N SER A 101 -0.19 10.10 3.91
CA SER A 101 0.13 8.78 3.39
C SER A 101 1.26 8.16 4.19
N TYR A 102 1.20 6.86 4.39
CA TYR A 102 2.17 6.12 5.19
C TYR A 102 2.78 4.97 4.40
N TRP A 103 4.04 4.70 4.67
CA TRP A 103 4.77 3.53 4.18
C TRP A 103 5.36 2.85 5.40
N ILE A 104 4.86 1.68 5.75
CA ILE A 104 5.20 0.99 7.01
C ILE A 104 5.75 -0.39 6.70
N PRO A 105 7.04 -0.65 6.99
CA PRO A 105 7.62 -1.97 6.71
C PRO A 105 7.05 -3.03 7.64
N ASP A 106 6.92 -4.24 7.12
CA ASP A 106 6.52 -5.37 7.93
C ASP A 106 7.65 -5.72 8.89
N THR A 107 7.32 -5.96 10.14
CA THR A 107 8.33 -6.20 11.17
C THR A 107 9.08 -7.50 10.92
N GLY A 108 8.38 -8.56 10.52
CA GLY A 108 8.99 -9.86 10.32
C GLY A 108 9.55 -10.08 8.94
N HIS A 109 9.11 -9.29 7.95
CA HIS A 109 9.49 -9.47 6.55
C HIS A 109 9.70 -8.10 5.92
N PRO A 110 10.86 -7.46 6.14
CA PRO A 110 11.08 -6.05 5.76
C PRO A 110 11.10 -5.78 4.26
N ASP A 111 11.07 -6.81 3.42
CA ASP A 111 10.91 -6.62 1.98
C ASP A 111 9.47 -6.27 1.61
N TYR A 112 8.56 -6.37 2.56
CA TYR A 112 7.14 -6.06 2.36
C TYR A 112 6.74 -4.87 3.21
N TYR A 113 5.76 -4.12 2.74
CA TYR A 113 5.32 -2.94 3.47
C TYR A 113 3.84 -2.67 3.19
N PHE A 114 3.22 -1.92 4.10
CA PHE A 114 1.88 -1.40 3.92
C PHE A 114 1.97 0.02 3.38
N HIS A 115 1.11 0.31 2.43
CA HIS A 115 0.96 1.66 1.93
C HIS A 115 -0.52 2.04 2.04
N PHE A 116 -0.80 3.10 2.76
CA PHE A 116 -2.17 3.56 2.93
C PHE A 116 -2.15 5.04 3.27
N GLY A 117 -3.34 5.63 3.31
CA GLY A 117 -3.46 7.03 3.69
C GLY A 117 -4.67 7.27 4.54
N ILE A 118 -4.61 8.35 5.30
CA ILE A 118 -5.71 8.86 6.11
C ILE A 118 -6.10 10.19 5.47
N GLY A 119 -7.37 10.32 5.08
CA GLY A 119 -7.85 11.51 4.42
C GLY A 119 -7.75 11.47 2.91
N ILE A 120 -7.47 10.30 2.33
CA ILE A 120 -7.39 10.14 0.88
C ILE A 120 -8.80 10.23 0.27
N THR A 121 -9.77 9.52 0.86
CA THR A 121 -11.13 9.48 0.37
C THR A 121 -12.15 9.95 1.38
N ILE A 122 -11.75 10.21 2.62
CA ILE A 122 -12.64 10.59 3.72
C ILE A 122 -12.19 11.89 4.34
N ASP A 123 -13.14 12.79 4.54
CA ASP A 123 -12.91 14.02 5.29
C ASP A 123 -13.18 13.75 6.77
N TYR A 124 -12.12 13.61 7.55
CA TYR A 124 -12.24 13.25 8.96
C TYR A 124 -12.67 14.42 9.85
N ALA A 125 -12.89 15.60 9.27
CA ALA A 125 -13.53 16.68 10.01
C ALA A 125 -15.02 16.39 10.22
N LYS A 126 -15.54 15.38 9.53
CA LYS A 126 -16.95 15.00 9.64
C LYS A 126 -17.04 13.59 10.17
N ASN A 127 -18.01 13.38 11.06
CA ASN A 127 -18.28 12.05 11.58
C ASN A 127 -19.13 11.25 10.59
N PRO A 128 -19.04 9.91 10.62
CA PRO A 128 -19.89 9.11 9.76
C PRO A 128 -21.37 9.32 10.12
N THR A 129 -22.22 9.20 9.12
CA THR A 129 -23.66 9.28 9.34
C THR A 129 -24.11 7.99 10.02
N GLU A 130 -25.21 8.09 10.77
CA GLU A 130 -25.74 6.97 11.54
C GLU A 130 -26.87 6.28 10.80
N GLU A 131 -26.62 5.86 9.60
CA GLU A 131 -27.68 5.20 8.84
C GLU A 131 -27.45 3.74 8.65
#